data_12537e82eecb9525cdaa6f19227eaa20
#
_entry.id   12537e82eecb9525cdaa6f19227eaa20
#
_cell.length_a   1.000
_cell.length_b   1.000
_cell.length_c   1.000
_cell.angle_alpha   90.00
_cell.angle_beta   90.00
_cell.angle_gamma   90.00
#
_symmetry.space_group_name_H-M   'P 1'
#
loop_
_entity.id
_entity.type
_entity.pdbx_description
1 polymer ?
#
loop_
_entity_poly.entity_id
_entity_poly.type
_entity_poly.pdbx_seq_one_letter_code
_entity_poly.pdbx_strand_id
1 'polypeptide(L)'
;MFGFLDGALNALPKGSSLGDCASDSEEQRTRFLAMYEFLVDDRDLTNAVGEAYIGMKYFNPISVNCYYGFSVFVEPDKIAEIYSTYNFFENALYNLGYIYTDIIMLMVGYFNAGNPTTETNWWYYMAYYLGDLMFRFIFMAETENA
;
A
#
# COMPACT_ATOMS: atom_id res chain seq x y z
N MET A 1 -8.98 3.33 -7.14
CA MET A 1 -8.18 4.16 -6.19
C MET A 1 -7.56 3.30 -5.09
N PHE A 2 -8.33 2.51 -4.34
CA PHE A 2 -7.77 1.66 -3.25
C PHE A 2 -6.70 0.68 -3.73
N GLY A 3 -6.90 -0.03 -4.83
CA GLY A 3 -5.89 -0.96 -5.34
C GLY A 3 -4.54 -0.31 -5.65
N PHE A 4 -4.52 0.93 -6.16
CA PHE A 4 -3.29 1.67 -6.41
C PHE A 4 -2.56 2.00 -5.10
N LEU A 5 -3.30 2.45 -4.08
CA LEU A 5 -2.72 2.73 -2.76
C LEU A 5 -2.17 1.44 -2.12
N ASP A 6 -2.91 0.35 -2.16
CA ASP A 6 -2.48 -0.94 -1.61
C ASP A 6 -1.18 -1.42 -2.29
N GLY A 7 -1.07 -1.27 -3.62
CA GLY A 7 0.14 -1.61 -4.36
C GLY A 7 1.31 -0.69 -4.00
N ALA A 8 1.07 0.62 -3.96
CA ALA A 8 2.08 1.60 -3.55
C ALA A 8 2.63 1.30 -2.15
N LEU A 9 1.75 0.94 -1.21
CA LEU A 9 2.11 0.60 0.16
C LEU A 9 2.91 -0.71 0.24
N ASN A 10 2.64 -1.67 -0.64
CA ASN A 10 3.39 -2.93 -0.69
C ASN A 10 4.85 -2.75 -1.14
N ALA A 11 5.13 -1.72 -1.93
CA ALA A 11 6.47 -1.41 -2.41
C ALA A 11 7.33 -0.63 -1.40
N LEU A 12 6.76 -0.18 -0.28
CA LEU A 12 7.48 0.64 0.69
C LEU A 12 8.42 -0.21 1.56
N PRO A 13 9.59 0.36 1.93
CA PRO A 13 10.49 -0.28 2.88
C PRO A 13 9.81 -0.49 4.23
N LYS A 14 9.91 -1.71 4.77
CA LYS A 14 9.44 -2.01 6.13
C LYS A 14 10.24 -1.23 7.17
N GLY A 15 9.57 -0.70 8.19
CA GLY A 15 10.22 0.09 9.25
C GLY A 15 10.49 1.56 8.88
N SER A 16 10.14 1.99 7.66
CA SER A 16 10.09 3.41 7.33
C SER A 16 8.82 4.06 7.90
N SER A 17 8.86 5.36 8.20
CA SER A 17 7.66 6.08 8.68
C SER A 17 6.48 5.93 7.72
N LEU A 18 6.74 5.83 6.42
CA LEU A 18 5.70 5.62 5.43
C LEU A 18 5.20 4.16 5.44
N GLY A 19 6.09 3.18 5.64
CA GLY A 19 5.73 1.78 5.84
C GLY A 19 4.89 1.58 7.11
N ASP A 20 5.26 2.24 8.21
CA ASP A 20 4.49 2.21 9.46
C ASP A 20 3.13 2.90 9.29
N CYS A 21 3.07 4.03 8.57
CA CYS A 21 1.80 4.69 8.18
C CYS A 21 0.88 3.71 7.43
N ALA A 22 1.43 2.94 6.50
CA ALA A 22 0.70 1.96 5.72
C ALA A 22 0.18 0.81 6.58
N SER A 23 1.06 0.23 7.40
CA SER A 23 0.73 -0.87 8.30
C SER A 23 -0.34 -0.49 9.32
N ASP A 24 -0.21 0.67 9.95
CA ASP A 24 -1.18 1.18 10.92
C ASP A 24 -2.54 1.47 10.26
N SER A 25 -2.52 1.99 9.02
CA SER A 25 -3.74 2.26 8.24
C SER A 25 -4.47 0.97 7.85
N GLU A 26 -3.74 -0.08 7.48
CA GLU A 26 -4.33 -1.37 7.14
C GLU A 26 -4.92 -2.06 8.39
N GLU A 27 -4.24 -2.00 9.53
CA GLU A 27 -4.76 -2.52 10.78
C GLU A 27 -6.03 -1.76 11.20
N GLN A 28 -6.03 -0.43 11.11
CA GLN A 28 -7.22 0.39 11.37
C GLN A 28 -8.39 0.00 10.47
N ARG A 29 -8.13 -0.17 9.16
CA ARG A 29 -9.14 -0.60 8.19
C ARG A 29 -9.72 -1.95 8.57
N THR A 30 -8.88 -2.91 8.93
CA THR A 30 -9.30 -4.26 9.35
C THR A 30 -10.22 -4.19 10.57
N ARG A 31 -9.90 -3.36 11.56
CA ARG A 31 -10.73 -3.16 12.74
C ARG A 31 -12.10 -2.55 12.41
N PHE A 32 -12.13 -1.56 11.54
CA PHE A 32 -13.41 -0.96 11.12
C PHE A 32 -14.25 -1.89 10.24
N LEU A 33 -13.64 -2.77 9.45
CA LEU A 33 -14.37 -3.80 8.73
C LEU A 33 -14.99 -4.83 9.69
N ALA A 34 -14.22 -5.31 10.67
CA ALA A 34 -14.74 -6.20 11.71
C ALA A 34 -15.87 -5.55 12.54
N MET A 35 -15.71 -4.25 12.89
CA MET A 35 -16.80 -3.49 13.49
C MET A 35 -18.07 -3.51 12.63
N TYR A 36 -17.92 -3.29 11.32
CA TYR A 36 -19.05 -3.29 10.39
C TYR A 36 -19.73 -4.67 10.33
N GLU A 37 -18.97 -5.75 10.23
CA GLU A 37 -19.49 -7.13 10.25
C GLU A 37 -20.28 -7.42 11.54
N PHE A 38 -19.72 -7.08 12.70
CA PHE A 38 -20.44 -7.24 13.97
C PHE A 38 -21.73 -6.42 14.07
N LEU A 39 -21.76 -5.22 13.47
CA LEU A 39 -22.97 -4.37 13.48
C LEU A 39 -24.05 -4.88 12.54
N VAL A 40 -23.68 -5.31 11.34
CA VAL A 40 -24.62 -5.60 10.26
C VAL A 40 -25.01 -7.07 10.21
N ASP A 41 -24.03 -7.96 10.30
CA ASP A 41 -24.25 -9.39 10.13
C ASP A 41 -24.59 -10.08 11.46
N ASP A 42 -23.81 -9.84 12.51
CA ASP A 42 -23.96 -10.51 13.81
C ASP A 42 -24.90 -9.77 14.76
N ARG A 43 -25.15 -8.48 14.52
CA ARG A 43 -25.90 -7.58 15.41
C ARG A 43 -25.34 -7.55 16.85
N ASP A 44 -24.04 -7.72 16.97
CA ASP A 44 -23.30 -7.72 18.24
C ASP A 44 -22.67 -6.34 18.48
N LEU A 45 -23.45 -5.49 19.14
CA LEU A 45 -23.03 -4.12 19.46
C LEU A 45 -21.79 -4.08 20.38
N THR A 46 -21.64 -5.06 21.27
CA THR A 46 -20.54 -5.08 22.24
C THR A 46 -19.22 -5.29 21.55
N ASN A 47 -19.13 -6.29 20.68
CA ASN A 47 -17.93 -6.56 19.90
C ASN A 47 -17.68 -5.45 18.86
N ALA A 48 -18.71 -4.91 18.23
CA ALA A 48 -18.59 -3.77 17.32
C ALA A 48 -17.96 -2.54 17.99
N VAL A 49 -18.40 -2.18 19.19
CA VAL A 49 -17.81 -1.06 19.96
C VAL A 49 -16.38 -1.38 20.38
N GLY A 50 -16.07 -2.63 20.70
CA GLY A 50 -14.71 -3.08 20.99
C GLY A 50 -13.76 -2.87 19.82
N GLU A 51 -14.14 -3.31 18.62
CA GLU A 51 -13.35 -3.14 17.41
C GLU A 51 -13.22 -1.66 16.99
N ALA A 52 -14.30 -0.88 17.13
CA ALA A 52 -14.23 0.56 16.90
C ALA A 52 -13.23 1.26 17.83
N TYR A 53 -13.22 0.90 19.10
CA TYR A 53 -12.27 1.45 20.09
C TYR A 53 -10.82 1.09 19.73
N ILE A 54 -10.57 -0.16 19.34
CA ILE A 54 -9.23 -0.60 18.92
C ILE A 54 -8.83 0.16 17.64
N GLY A 55 -9.70 0.26 16.65
CA GLY A 55 -9.44 1.01 15.41
C GLY A 55 -9.12 2.49 15.67
N MET A 56 -9.79 3.11 16.62
CA MET A 56 -9.51 4.51 16.99
C MET A 56 -8.12 4.72 17.61
N LYS A 57 -7.50 3.71 18.23
CA LYS A 57 -6.14 3.84 18.78
C LYS A 57 -5.10 4.07 17.71
N TYR A 58 -5.35 3.63 16.47
CA TYR A 58 -4.44 3.81 15.34
C TYR A 58 -4.44 5.23 14.76
N PHE A 59 -5.40 6.09 15.12
CA PHE A 59 -5.42 7.46 14.59
C PHE A 59 -4.16 8.26 14.91
N ASN A 60 -3.64 8.14 16.13
CA ASN A 60 -2.45 8.89 16.53
C ASN A 60 -1.18 8.39 15.81
N PRO A 61 -0.82 7.09 15.86
CA PRO A 61 0.34 6.60 15.12
C PRO A 61 0.21 6.84 13.62
N ILE A 62 -0.95 6.64 13.00
CA ILE A 62 -1.18 6.96 11.59
C ILE A 62 -0.88 8.44 11.32
N SER A 63 -1.42 9.36 12.11
CA SER A 63 -1.22 10.79 11.91
C SER A 63 0.25 11.18 11.96
N VAL A 64 0.99 10.61 12.91
CA VAL A 64 2.42 10.89 13.11
C VAL A 64 3.25 10.25 11.99
N ASN A 65 3.08 8.97 11.74
CA ASN A 65 3.88 8.21 10.77
C ASN A 65 3.59 8.67 9.34
N CYS A 66 2.33 8.94 9.01
CA CYS A 66 1.97 9.47 7.69
C CYS A 66 2.53 10.88 7.49
N TYR A 67 2.47 11.75 8.49
CA TYR A 67 3.04 13.09 8.38
C TYR A 67 4.55 13.03 8.08
N TYR A 68 5.29 12.27 8.87
CA TYR A 68 6.75 12.13 8.65
C TYR A 68 7.07 11.38 7.35
N GLY A 69 6.32 10.35 7.01
CA GLY A 69 6.50 9.61 5.78
C GLY A 69 6.28 10.47 4.54
N PHE A 70 5.21 11.26 4.52
CA PHE A 70 4.91 12.15 3.40
C PHE A 70 5.75 13.44 3.38
N SER A 71 6.37 13.82 4.49
CA SER A 71 7.24 15.02 4.52
C SER A 71 8.39 14.92 3.52
N VAL A 72 8.87 13.70 3.27
CA VAL A 72 9.91 13.43 2.26
C VAL A 72 9.52 13.93 0.87
N PHE A 73 8.23 13.85 0.51
CA PHE A 73 7.72 14.27 -0.80
C PHE A 73 7.44 15.79 -0.88
N VAL A 74 7.50 16.49 0.24
CA VAL A 74 7.24 17.95 0.30
C VAL A 74 8.53 18.75 0.31
N GLU A 75 9.66 18.13 0.66
CA GLU A 75 10.97 18.75 0.68
C GLU A 75 11.62 18.66 -0.73
N PRO A 76 11.83 19.82 -1.44
CA PRO A 76 12.32 19.81 -2.82
C PRO A 76 13.67 19.12 -3.00
N ASP A 77 14.56 19.26 -2.02
CA ASP A 77 15.90 18.66 -2.06
C ASP A 77 15.84 17.14 -1.97
N LYS A 78 14.96 16.60 -1.14
CA LYS A 78 14.73 15.13 -1.03
C LYS A 78 14.04 14.60 -2.28
N ILE A 79 13.11 15.36 -2.86
CA ILE A 79 12.49 14.97 -4.14
C ILE A 79 13.55 14.87 -5.23
N ALA A 80 14.45 15.85 -5.33
CA ALA A 80 15.53 15.85 -6.32
C ALA A 80 16.49 14.65 -6.12
N GLU A 81 16.77 14.25 -4.88
CA GLU A 81 17.57 13.07 -4.55
C GLU A 81 16.87 11.77 -4.98
N ILE A 82 15.60 11.60 -4.64
CA ILE A 82 14.80 10.41 -5.00
C ILE A 82 14.72 10.25 -6.52
N TYR A 83 14.52 11.34 -7.25
CA TYR A 83 14.41 11.34 -8.72
C TYR A 83 15.75 11.51 -9.44
N SER A 84 16.89 11.44 -8.74
CA SER A 84 18.16 11.41 -9.42
C SER A 84 18.23 10.19 -10.34
N THR A 85 18.81 10.37 -11.53
CA THR A 85 18.92 9.31 -12.54
C THR A 85 19.62 8.07 -11.98
N TYR A 86 20.61 8.27 -11.11
CA TYR A 86 21.35 7.19 -10.48
C TYR A 86 20.46 6.35 -9.55
N ASN A 87 19.75 6.99 -8.63
CA ASN A 87 18.87 6.29 -7.68
C ASN A 87 17.72 5.57 -8.40
N PHE A 88 17.18 6.16 -9.45
CA PHE A 88 16.16 5.51 -10.27
C PHE A 88 16.67 4.19 -10.88
N PHE A 89 17.84 4.19 -11.51
CA PHE A 89 18.42 2.97 -12.08
C PHE A 89 18.81 1.95 -11.01
N GLU A 90 19.35 2.39 -9.90
CA GLU A 90 19.71 1.51 -8.78
C GLU A 90 18.47 0.82 -8.22
N ASN A 91 17.40 1.56 -7.96
CA ASN A 91 16.12 1.01 -7.50
C ASN A 91 15.51 0.05 -8.53
N ALA A 92 15.56 0.40 -9.82
CA ALA A 92 15.04 -0.45 -10.88
C ALA A 92 15.80 -1.78 -10.97
N LEU A 93 17.13 -1.75 -10.87
CA LEU A 93 17.94 -2.96 -10.88
C LEU A 93 17.71 -3.83 -9.66
N TYR A 94 17.62 -3.21 -8.49
CA TYR A 94 17.36 -3.91 -7.24
C TYR A 94 16.00 -4.62 -7.24
N ASN A 95 14.97 -3.96 -7.76
CA ASN A 95 13.61 -4.47 -7.79
C ASN A 95 13.26 -5.20 -9.11
N LEU A 96 14.23 -5.54 -9.96
CA LEU A 96 13.98 -6.04 -11.31
C LEU A 96 13.01 -7.23 -11.37
N GLY A 97 13.12 -8.17 -10.43
CA GLY A 97 12.23 -9.34 -10.37
C GLY A 97 10.77 -8.95 -10.08
N TYR A 98 10.56 -8.03 -9.17
CA TYR A 98 9.22 -7.52 -8.84
C TYR A 98 8.65 -6.70 -9.98
N ILE A 99 9.44 -5.78 -10.56
CA ILE A 99 9.06 -4.96 -11.71
C ILE A 99 8.61 -5.84 -12.87
N TYR A 100 9.36 -6.90 -13.17
CA TYR A 100 8.98 -7.86 -14.20
C TYR A 100 7.65 -8.55 -13.91
N THR A 101 7.44 -8.98 -12.66
CA THR A 101 6.19 -9.61 -12.23
C THR A 101 5.01 -8.64 -12.36
N ASP A 102 5.18 -7.40 -11.92
CA ASP A 102 4.13 -6.37 -11.97
C ASP A 102 3.73 -6.06 -13.42
N ILE A 103 4.71 -5.96 -14.33
CA ILE A 103 4.45 -5.74 -15.76
C ILE A 103 3.63 -6.91 -16.34
N ILE A 104 4.00 -8.15 -16.03
CA ILE A 104 3.25 -9.32 -16.51
C ILE A 104 1.82 -9.31 -15.95
N MET A 105 1.66 -9.03 -14.67
CA MET A 105 0.33 -9.00 -14.04
C MET A 105 -0.53 -7.85 -14.55
N LEU A 106 0.06 -6.71 -14.90
CA LEU A 106 -0.64 -5.63 -15.60
C LEU A 106 -1.13 -6.06 -16.99
N MET A 107 -0.30 -6.78 -17.76
CA MET A 107 -0.72 -7.34 -19.05
C MET A 107 -1.85 -8.36 -18.88
N VAL A 108 -1.73 -9.31 -17.97
CA VAL A 108 -2.77 -10.30 -17.66
C VAL A 108 -4.06 -9.60 -17.25
N GLY A 109 -3.98 -8.60 -16.39
CA GLY A 109 -5.13 -7.79 -15.96
C GLY A 109 -5.80 -7.08 -17.13
N TYR A 110 -5.01 -6.48 -18.02
CA TYR A 110 -5.53 -5.79 -19.20
C TYR A 110 -6.32 -6.73 -20.14
N PHE A 111 -5.78 -7.92 -20.42
CA PHE A 111 -6.46 -8.88 -21.29
C PHE A 111 -7.72 -9.49 -20.64
N ASN A 112 -7.81 -9.52 -19.33
CA ASN A 112 -8.94 -10.10 -18.60
C ASN A 112 -9.95 -9.07 -18.07
N ALA A 113 -9.62 -7.78 -18.05
CA ALA A 113 -10.47 -6.73 -17.47
C ALA A 113 -11.83 -6.59 -18.15
N GLY A 114 -11.95 -6.99 -19.42
CA GLY A 114 -13.21 -7.00 -20.17
C GLY A 114 -14.00 -8.30 -20.13
N ASN A 115 -13.53 -9.32 -19.39
CA ASN A 115 -14.16 -10.62 -19.36
C ASN A 115 -15.20 -10.69 -18.21
N PRO A 116 -16.51 -10.70 -18.52
CA PRO A 116 -17.56 -10.70 -17.48
C PRO A 116 -17.69 -12.02 -16.73
N THR A 117 -17.00 -13.07 -17.18
CA THR A 117 -17.12 -14.42 -16.57
C THR A 117 -16.18 -14.64 -15.40
N THR A 118 -15.28 -13.70 -15.12
CA THR A 118 -14.34 -13.80 -14.01
C THR A 118 -14.89 -13.05 -12.81
N GLU A 119 -15.04 -13.71 -11.66
CA GLU A 119 -15.39 -13.08 -10.37
C GLU A 119 -14.29 -12.13 -9.87
N THR A 120 -13.12 -12.17 -10.49
CA THR A 120 -11.94 -11.40 -10.08
C THR A 120 -12.08 -9.95 -10.50
N ASN A 121 -11.89 -9.03 -9.57
CA ASN A 121 -11.86 -7.61 -9.86
C ASN A 121 -10.52 -7.21 -10.50
N TRP A 122 -10.38 -7.44 -11.81
CA TRP A 122 -9.16 -7.14 -12.56
C TRP A 122 -8.75 -5.67 -12.53
N TRP A 123 -9.70 -4.76 -12.43
CA TRP A 123 -9.41 -3.33 -12.30
C TRP A 123 -8.69 -3.00 -10.99
N TYR A 124 -9.08 -3.68 -9.90
CA TYR A 124 -8.38 -3.54 -8.62
C TYR A 124 -6.95 -4.05 -8.73
N TYR A 125 -6.74 -5.24 -9.28
CA TYR A 125 -5.41 -5.82 -9.43
C TYR A 125 -4.51 -5.02 -10.36
N MET A 126 -5.02 -4.51 -11.48
CA MET A 126 -4.25 -3.61 -12.34
C MET A 126 -3.83 -2.34 -11.61
N ALA A 127 -4.72 -1.74 -10.84
CA ALA A 127 -4.39 -0.57 -10.03
C ALA A 127 -3.35 -0.90 -8.95
N TYR A 128 -3.45 -2.08 -8.31
CA TYR A 128 -2.48 -2.59 -7.34
C TYR A 128 -1.09 -2.73 -7.98
N TYR A 129 -0.95 -3.48 -9.05
CA TYR A 129 0.35 -3.69 -9.68
C TYR A 129 0.93 -2.40 -10.29
N LEU A 130 0.10 -1.47 -10.72
CA LEU A 130 0.57 -0.16 -11.15
C LEU A 130 1.13 0.65 -9.97
N GLY A 131 0.48 0.63 -8.84
CA GLY A 131 0.95 1.28 -7.62
C GLY A 131 2.27 0.69 -7.13
N ASP A 132 2.35 -0.63 -7.03
CA ASP A 132 3.56 -1.35 -6.63
C ASP A 132 4.72 -1.03 -7.58
N LEU A 133 4.51 -1.15 -8.90
CA LEU A 133 5.50 -0.83 -9.92
C LEU A 133 6.06 0.59 -9.79
N MET A 134 5.18 1.59 -9.70
CA MET A 134 5.61 2.99 -9.62
C MET A 134 6.47 3.26 -8.37
N PHE A 135 6.09 2.70 -7.25
CA PHE A 135 6.81 2.94 -6.00
C PHE A 135 8.11 2.16 -5.89
N ARG A 136 8.25 1.01 -6.57
CA ARG A 136 9.53 0.28 -6.64
C ARG A 136 10.63 1.00 -7.41
N PHE A 137 10.29 1.89 -8.31
CA PHE A 137 11.27 2.78 -8.94
C PHE A 137 11.75 3.90 -8.01
N ILE A 138 10.97 4.23 -6.97
CA ILE A 138 11.27 5.29 -6.02
C ILE A 138 12.01 4.75 -4.80
N PHE A 139 11.64 3.56 -4.33
CA PHE A 139 12.16 2.98 -3.10
C PHE A 139 12.91 1.68 -3.35
N MET A 140 14.09 1.57 -2.76
CA MET A 140 14.73 0.26 -2.62
C MET A 140 13.94 -0.57 -1.59
N ALA A 141 13.68 -1.84 -1.91
CA ALA A 141 13.20 -2.76 -0.91
C ALA A 141 14.30 -2.96 0.15
N GLU A 142 13.96 -2.82 1.42
CA GLU A 142 14.89 -3.19 2.48
C GLU A 142 15.22 -4.67 2.36
N THR A 143 16.53 -4.97 2.32
CA THR A 143 17.00 -6.35 2.45
C THR A 143 16.55 -6.85 3.82
N GLU A 144 15.77 -7.92 3.85
CA GLU A 144 15.57 -8.74 5.06
C GLU A 144 16.91 -9.38 5.45
N ASN A 145 17.89 -8.57 5.83
CA ASN A 145 19.15 -9.05 6.35
C ASN A 145 19.76 -8.00 7.26
N ALA A 146 19.40 -8.08 8.47
CA ALA A 146 20.29 -7.77 9.57
C ALA A 146 19.97 -8.71 10.73
#